data_cbf125e7bc52a2271d317b0c27a4dcbf
#
_entry.id   cbf125e7bc52a2271d317b0c27a4dcbf
#
_cell.length_a   1.000
_cell.length_b   1.000
_cell.length_c   1.000
_cell.angle_alpha   90.00
_cell.angle_beta   90.00
_cell.angle_gamma   90.00
#
_symmetry.space_group_name_H-M   'P 1'
#
loop_
_entity.id
_entity.type
_entity.pdbx_description
1 polymer ?
#
loop_
_entity_poly.entity_id
_entity_poly.type
_entity_poly.pdbx_seq_one_letter_code
_entity_poly.pdbx_strand_id
1 'polypeptide(L)'
;MIDLVSIDGRLGRLGGAAPGTEARNVDHLCLRVEPFDEAQIVNHLHTHGVAPRGPATRNFGAEGEGLSLYFEDPDKNVIELKGPAAAERE
;
A
#
# COMPACT_ATOMS: atom_id res chain seq x y z
N MET A 1 7.21 8.98 4.65
CA MET A 1 8.44 8.20 4.40
C MET A 1 8.56 7.91 2.91
N ILE A 2 9.73 8.10 2.36
CA ILE A 2 9.98 7.76 0.96
C ILE A 2 11.03 6.65 0.95
N ASP A 3 10.66 5.52 0.36
CA ASP A 3 11.54 4.38 0.25
C ASP A 3 12.14 4.32 -1.15
N LEU A 4 13.45 4.29 -1.22
CA LEU A 4 14.15 4.11 -2.48
C LEU A 4 14.59 2.65 -2.56
N VAL A 5 14.19 1.97 -3.64
CA VAL A 5 14.38 0.54 -3.77
C VAL A 5 15.22 0.27 -5.01
N SER A 6 16.34 -0.44 -4.82
CA SER A 6 17.20 -0.83 -5.95
C SER A 6 16.47 -1.87 -6.81
N ILE A 7 16.53 -1.71 -8.12
CA ILE A 7 15.91 -2.67 -9.03
C ILE A 7 16.56 -4.06 -8.93
N ASP A 8 17.79 -4.11 -8.43
CA ASP A 8 18.50 -5.38 -8.29
C ASP A 8 18.33 -6.01 -6.92
N GLY A 9 17.75 -5.29 -5.98
CA GLY A 9 17.52 -5.80 -4.64
C GLY A 9 16.31 -6.72 -4.57
N ARG A 10 16.08 -7.29 -3.40
CA ARG A 10 14.98 -8.24 -3.22
C ARG A 10 13.63 -7.61 -3.53
N LEU A 11 13.38 -6.43 -3.00
CA LEU A 11 12.09 -5.76 -3.24
C LEU A 11 11.97 -5.29 -4.66
N GLY A 12 13.05 -4.81 -5.25
CA GLY A 12 13.02 -4.36 -6.64
C GLY A 12 12.68 -5.48 -7.60
N ARG A 13 13.23 -6.67 -7.34
CA ARG A 13 12.94 -7.82 -8.19
C ARG A 13 11.49 -8.25 -8.12
N LEU A 14 10.82 -8.01 -6.99
CA LEU A 14 9.42 -8.33 -6.83
C LEU A 14 8.51 -7.31 -7.51
N GLY A 15 9.04 -6.15 -7.88
CA GLY A 15 8.25 -5.05 -8.40
C GLY A 15 7.91 -5.11 -9.87
N GLY A 16 8.35 -6.15 -10.56
CA GLY A 16 8.05 -6.28 -11.98
C GLY A 16 9.14 -5.68 -12.86
N ALA A 17 8.75 -5.15 -14.01
CA ALA A 17 9.71 -4.63 -14.97
C ALA A 17 10.46 -3.42 -14.42
N ALA A 18 11.73 -3.30 -14.78
CA ALA A 18 12.54 -2.16 -14.36
C ALA A 18 11.97 -0.87 -14.94
N PRO A 19 12.13 0.25 -14.24
CA PRO A 19 11.61 1.53 -14.71
C PRO A 19 12.18 1.93 -16.07
N GLY A 20 11.33 2.56 -16.87
CA GLY A 20 11.71 3.03 -18.20
C GLY A 20 10.53 3.79 -18.75
N THR A 21 10.48 3.90 -20.09
CA THR A 21 9.38 4.62 -20.71
C THR A 21 8.05 3.90 -20.57
N GLU A 22 8.07 2.58 -20.38
CA GLU A 22 6.85 1.79 -20.31
C GLU A 22 6.60 1.14 -18.95
N ALA A 23 7.54 1.27 -18.03
CA ALA A 23 7.38 0.72 -16.70
C ALA A 23 7.50 1.85 -15.70
N ARG A 24 6.59 1.85 -14.72
CA ARG A 24 6.56 2.92 -13.72
C ARG A 24 7.77 2.82 -12.80
N ASN A 25 8.22 3.96 -12.30
CA ASN A 25 9.27 3.95 -11.28
C ASN A 25 8.74 4.30 -9.89
N VAL A 26 7.46 4.64 -9.76
CA VAL A 26 6.81 4.80 -8.47
C VAL A 26 5.98 3.56 -8.24
N ASP A 27 6.36 2.75 -7.26
CA ASP A 27 5.66 1.50 -7.01
C ASP A 27 4.27 1.76 -6.44
N HIS A 28 4.19 2.57 -5.42
CA HIS A 28 2.90 2.91 -4.84
C HIS A 28 3.03 4.16 -3.98
N LEU A 29 1.88 4.74 -3.66
CA LEU A 29 1.75 5.87 -2.76
C LEU A 29 1.05 5.38 -1.50
N CYS A 30 1.59 5.71 -0.34
CA CYS A 30 1.02 5.29 0.93
C CYS A 30 0.43 6.49 1.65
N LEU A 31 -0.84 6.37 2.03
CA LEU A 31 -1.54 7.39 2.80
C LEU A 31 -1.87 6.84 4.18
N ARG A 32 -1.64 7.66 5.20
CA ARG A 32 -1.97 7.27 6.57
C ARG A 32 -3.44 7.55 6.83
N VAL A 33 -4.12 6.57 7.41
CA VAL A 33 -5.55 6.67 7.71
C VAL A 33 -5.76 6.35 9.18
N GLU A 34 -6.49 7.21 9.86
CA GLU A 34 -6.81 6.97 11.28
C GLU A 34 -8.22 7.46 11.57
N PRO A 35 -9.07 6.62 12.17
CA PRO A 35 -8.79 5.23 12.54
C PRO A 35 -8.77 4.33 11.31
N PHE A 36 -8.08 3.21 11.42
CA PHE A 36 -8.05 2.22 10.36
C PHE A 36 -9.10 1.15 10.67
N ASP A 37 -10.20 1.22 9.97
CA ASP A 37 -11.29 0.26 10.11
C ASP A 37 -11.45 -0.43 8.77
N GLU A 38 -10.95 -1.66 8.69
CA GLU A 38 -10.90 -2.37 7.41
C GLU A 38 -12.28 -2.50 6.78
N ALA A 39 -13.28 -2.87 7.57
CA ALA A 39 -14.62 -3.07 7.02
C ALA A 39 -15.19 -1.79 6.43
N GLN A 40 -15.00 -0.66 7.13
CA GLN A 40 -15.48 0.62 6.62
C GLN A 40 -14.73 1.05 5.37
N ILE A 41 -13.42 0.84 5.35
CA ILE A 41 -12.60 1.20 4.19
C ILE A 41 -13.03 0.37 2.98
N VAL A 42 -13.17 -0.94 3.14
CA VAL A 42 -13.56 -1.82 2.04
C VAL A 42 -14.95 -1.44 1.52
N ASN A 43 -15.88 -1.15 2.44
CA ASN A 43 -17.21 -0.75 2.03
C ASN A 43 -17.20 0.56 1.25
N HIS A 44 -16.38 1.51 1.70
CA HIS A 44 -16.24 2.79 0.99
C HIS A 44 -15.69 2.60 -0.41
N LEU A 45 -14.66 1.76 -0.54
CA LEU A 45 -14.07 1.48 -1.84
C LEU A 45 -15.10 0.82 -2.77
N HIS A 46 -15.84 -0.16 -2.26
CA HIS A 46 -16.88 -0.84 -3.06
C HIS A 46 -17.95 0.15 -3.53
N THR A 47 -18.31 1.10 -2.69
CA THR A 47 -19.29 2.12 -3.05
C THR A 47 -18.84 2.92 -4.28
N HIS A 48 -17.53 3.03 -4.47
CA HIS A 48 -16.96 3.75 -5.61
C HIS A 48 -16.46 2.82 -6.70
N GLY A 49 -16.86 1.55 -6.66
CA GLY A 49 -16.50 0.60 -7.70
C GLY A 49 -15.09 0.09 -7.63
N VAL A 50 -14.47 0.19 -6.47
CA VAL A 50 -13.08 -0.23 -6.29
C VAL A 50 -13.03 -1.42 -5.34
N ALA A 51 -12.26 -2.46 -5.72
CA ALA A 51 -12.04 -3.61 -4.86
C ALA A 51 -10.59 -3.59 -4.36
N PRO A 52 -10.37 -3.84 -3.08
CA PRO A 52 -8.99 -3.96 -2.60
C PRO A 52 -8.33 -5.20 -3.19
N ARG A 53 -7.01 -5.19 -3.22
CA ARG A 53 -6.24 -6.33 -3.75
C ARG A 53 -6.36 -7.58 -2.89
N GLY A 54 -6.72 -7.42 -1.63
CA GLY A 54 -6.86 -8.53 -0.71
C GLY A 54 -7.14 -7.98 0.67
N PRO A 55 -7.12 -8.82 1.69
CA PRO A 55 -7.34 -8.36 3.05
C PRO A 55 -6.19 -7.49 3.52
N ALA A 56 -6.41 -6.72 4.57
CA ALA A 56 -5.37 -5.90 5.17
C ALA A 56 -4.24 -6.78 5.67
N THR A 57 -3.02 -6.30 5.49
CA THR A 57 -1.82 -7.01 5.93
C THR A 57 -1.02 -6.11 6.85
N ARG A 58 -0.11 -6.73 7.63
CA ARG A 58 0.72 -5.99 8.56
C ARG A 58 2.03 -5.63 7.89
N ASN A 59 2.33 -4.34 7.82
CA ASN A 59 3.52 -3.86 7.12
C ASN A 59 4.22 -2.77 7.90
N PHE A 60 5.52 -2.66 7.70
CA PHE A 60 6.32 -1.61 8.29
C PHE A 60 6.10 -0.30 7.55
N GLY A 61 6.14 0.81 8.27
CA GLY A 61 6.01 2.14 7.69
C GLY A 61 6.71 3.17 8.56
N ALA A 62 6.45 4.44 8.27
CA ALA A 62 7.13 5.54 8.94
C ALA A 62 6.95 5.53 10.46
N GLU A 63 5.83 5.01 10.93
CA GLU A 63 5.52 4.99 12.37
C GLU A 63 5.72 3.61 12.99
N GLY A 64 6.18 2.63 12.21
CA GLY A 64 6.32 1.27 12.67
C GLY A 64 5.39 0.35 11.91
N GLU A 65 5.09 -0.82 12.49
CA GLU A 65 4.22 -1.78 11.84
C GLU A 65 2.75 -1.48 12.11
N GLY A 66 1.96 -1.49 11.07
CA GLY A 66 0.53 -1.29 11.15
C GLY A 66 -0.17 -2.02 10.01
N LEU A 67 -1.50 -1.97 10.01
CA LEU A 67 -2.27 -2.62 8.97
C LEU A 67 -2.25 -1.79 7.70
N SER A 68 -2.14 -2.47 6.57
CA SER A 68 -2.15 -1.85 5.25
C SER A 68 -3.16 -2.52 4.35
N LEU A 69 -3.81 -1.73 3.53
CA LEU A 69 -4.73 -2.22 2.52
C LEU A 69 -4.35 -1.59 1.19
N TYR A 70 -4.30 -2.38 0.14
CA TYR A 70 -3.86 -1.92 -1.18
C TYR A 70 -5.01 -1.96 -2.16
N PHE A 71 -5.06 -0.96 -3.04
CA PHE A 71 -6.00 -0.96 -4.16
C PHE A 71 -5.38 -0.16 -5.30
N GLU A 72 -6.01 -0.22 -6.48
CA GLU A 72 -5.57 0.56 -7.63
C GLU A 72 -6.60 1.64 -7.92
N ASP A 73 -6.10 2.83 -8.28
CA ASP A 73 -6.99 3.88 -8.74
C ASP A 73 -7.39 3.62 -10.20
N PRO A 74 -8.27 4.46 -10.79
CA PRO A 74 -8.69 4.23 -12.17
C PRO A 74 -7.56 4.22 -13.19
N ASP A 75 -6.47 4.88 -12.88
CA ASP A 75 -5.31 4.96 -13.77
C ASP A 75 -4.26 3.91 -13.46
N LYS A 76 -4.61 2.93 -12.61
CA LYS A 76 -3.73 1.81 -12.26
C LYS A 76 -2.58 2.20 -11.36
N ASN A 77 -2.67 3.32 -10.69
CA ASN A 77 -1.70 3.64 -9.64
C ASN A 77 -2.06 2.85 -8.40
N VAL A 78 -1.04 2.26 -7.78
CA VAL A 78 -1.25 1.47 -6.58
C VAL A 78 -1.25 2.39 -5.38
N ILE A 79 -2.29 2.27 -4.57
CA ILE A 79 -2.45 3.08 -3.36
C ILE A 79 -2.44 2.14 -2.17
N GLU A 80 -1.68 2.50 -1.17
CA GLU A 80 -1.68 1.80 0.11
C GLU A 80 -2.32 2.70 1.15
N LEU A 81 -3.31 2.19 1.87
CA LEU A 81 -3.88 2.87 3.03
C LEU A 81 -3.31 2.19 4.26
N LYS A 82 -2.64 2.96 5.10
CA LYS A 82 -1.94 2.40 6.23
C LYS A 82 -2.45 3.02 7.52
N GLY A 83 -2.79 2.18 8.48
CA GLY A 83 -3.19 2.62 9.79
C GLY A 83 -2.00 3.00 10.66
N PRO A 84 -2.27 3.53 11.84
CA PRO A 84 -1.20 3.86 12.76
C PRO A 84 -0.46 2.61 13.20
N ALA A 85 0.78 2.80 13.68
CA ALA A 85 1.55 1.68 14.20
C ALA A 85 0.75 0.99 15.29
N ALA A 86 0.70 -0.34 15.23
CA ALA A 86 -0.02 -1.11 16.23
C ALA A 86 0.73 -1.05 17.55
N ALA A 87 -0.03 -0.91 18.64
CA ALA A 87 0.57 -0.95 19.96
C ALA A 87 1.11 -2.36 20.22
N GLU A 88 2.20 -2.41 20.98
CA GLU A 88 2.70 -3.70 21.43
C GLU A 88 1.66 -4.43 22.24
N ARG A 89 1.52 -5.70 21.97
CA ARG A 89 0.58 -6.53 22.69
C ARG A 89 1.32 -7.57 23.48
N GLU A 90 0.90 -7.73 24.70
CA GLU A 90 1.49 -8.79 25.53
C GLU A 90 0.79 -10.09 25.32
#